data_adb5c3cb490924ca939d2456c3e196ab
#
_entry.id   adb5c3cb490924ca939d2456c3e196ab
#
_cell.length_a   1.000
_cell.length_b   1.000
_cell.length_c   1.000
_cell.angle_alpha   90.00
_cell.angle_beta   90.00
_cell.angle_gamma   90.00
#
_symmetry.space_group_name_H-M   'P 1'
#
loop_
_entity.id
_entity.type
_entity.pdbx_description
1 polymer ?
#
loop_
_entity_poly.entity_id
_entity_poly.type
_entity_poly.pdbx_seq_one_letter_code
_entity_poly.pdbx_strand_id
1 'polypeptide(L)'
;MVERFLSQTSFSSQEDFIKNLKINVPENFNFGYDVVDAWAAEQPDKNALLWTNDKGESRQFSFDDMKRSTDMTASYFQSLGIGRGDMVMLILKRRYEFWYSTIALHKLGATVIPATHLLTKKDIIYRCNAADIKMIVAAGEGIILQHIKDALPECPTVEKLVSVGPEIPEGFEDFHQGIENAAPFVRPRHANTNDDISLMYFTSGTTGEPKMVAHDFTYPLGHIVTGSFWHNLDENSLHLTIADTGWGKAVWGKLYGQWIAGANIFVYDHEKFTPAAILEKIQEYHVTSLCAPPTIFRFLIHEDLTKFDLSPLKYCTIAGEALNPAVFETFKKLTGIKLMEGFGQTETTLTIATMPWMEPKPGSMGLPNPQYDVDLIDHEGRSVEAGEQGQIVIRTSKGKPLGLFKEYYRDAERTHEAWHDGIYYTGDVAWKDEDGYLWFVGRADDVIKSSGYRIGPFEVESALMTHPAVVECAITGVPDEIRGQVVKATIVLSKDYKARAGEELIKELQNHVKKVTAPYKYPRVIEFVEELPKTISGKIRRVEIRENDKK
;
A
#
# COMPACT_ATOMS: atom_id res chain seq x y z
N MET A 1 -25.16 -0.15 -0.53
CA MET A 1 -24.21 -1.26 -0.75
C MET A 1 -23.55 -1.72 0.55
N VAL A 2 -23.01 -0.80 1.37
CA VAL A 2 -22.38 -1.14 2.67
C VAL A 2 -23.32 -1.92 3.59
N GLU A 3 -24.60 -1.60 3.58
CA GLU A 3 -25.67 -2.24 4.36
C GLU A 3 -25.85 -3.74 4.06
N ARG A 4 -25.35 -4.20 2.90
CA ARG A 4 -25.36 -5.64 2.57
C ARG A 4 -24.40 -6.42 3.45
N PHE A 5 -23.33 -5.76 3.92
CA PHE A 5 -22.23 -6.39 4.64
C PHE A 5 -22.14 -5.94 6.10
N LEU A 6 -22.75 -4.83 6.48
CA LEU A 6 -22.71 -4.30 7.85
C LEU A 6 -24.10 -4.17 8.43
N SER A 7 -24.24 -4.54 9.71
CA SER A 7 -25.48 -4.32 10.47
C SER A 7 -25.64 -2.86 10.92
N GLN A 8 -24.51 -2.14 11.10
CA GLN A 8 -24.42 -0.72 11.42
C GLN A 8 -23.42 -0.06 10.51
N THR A 9 -23.81 1.04 9.85
CA THR A 9 -23.02 1.71 8.81
C THR A 9 -22.44 3.05 9.23
N SER A 10 -22.76 3.52 10.44
CA SER A 10 -22.21 4.75 11.02
C SER A 10 -21.89 4.55 12.50
N PHE A 11 -20.83 5.17 12.95
CA PHE A 11 -20.35 5.08 14.32
C PHE A 11 -20.06 6.48 14.85
N SER A 12 -20.42 6.72 16.13
CA SER A 12 -20.28 8.03 16.76
C SER A 12 -18.99 8.17 17.59
N SER A 13 -18.35 7.05 17.92
CA SER A 13 -17.13 7.01 18.75
C SER A 13 -16.34 5.72 18.52
N GLN A 14 -15.11 5.68 19.03
CA GLN A 14 -14.30 4.48 19.01
C GLN A 14 -14.92 3.33 19.81
N GLU A 15 -15.56 3.63 20.94
CA GLU A 15 -16.25 2.62 21.74
C GLU A 15 -17.44 2.02 20.99
N ASP A 16 -18.26 2.87 20.33
CA ASP A 16 -19.37 2.44 19.48
C ASP A 16 -18.86 1.54 18.33
N PHE A 17 -17.76 1.94 17.69
CA PHE A 17 -17.12 1.19 16.62
C PHE A 17 -16.62 -0.18 17.08
N ILE A 18 -15.90 -0.25 18.20
CA ILE A 18 -15.41 -1.51 18.78
C ILE A 18 -16.56 -2.46 19.11
N LYS A 19 -17.64 -1.94 19.68
CA LYS A 19 -18.78 -2.74 20.15
C LYS A 19 -19.62 -3.28 19.01
N ASN A 20 -19.81 -2.50 17.96
CA ASN A 20 -20.88 -2.74 16.98
C ASN A 20 -20.39 -3.05 15.55
N LEU A 21 -19.09 -2.96 15.27
CA LEU A 21 -18.57 -3.39 13.97
C LEU A 21 -18.73 -4.90 13.81
N LYS A 22 -19.58 -5.31 12.87
CA LYS A 22 -19.76 -6.71 12.47
C LYS A 22 -19.88 -6.77 10.95
N ILE A 23 -18.96 -7.48 10.33
CA ILE A 23 -18.93 -7.69 8.88
C ILE A 23 -19.53 -9.06 8.58
N ASN A 24 -20.61 -9.07 7.82
CA ASN A 24 -21.24 -10.27 7.32
C ASN A 24 -20.53 -10.73 6.05
N VAL A 25 -20.09 -11.99 6.03
CA VAL A 25 -19.39 -12.60 4.90
C VAL A 25 -20.36 -13.49 4.14
N PRO A 26 -20.76 -13.15 2.90
CA PRO A 26 -21.57 -14.02 2.07
C PRO A 26 -20.84 -15.33 1.75
N GLU A 27 -21.60 -16.40 1.54
CA GLU A 27 -21.05 -17.63 1.00
C GLU A 27 -20.60 -17.42 -0.45
N ASN A 28 -19.39 -17.90 -0.77
CA ASN A 28 -18.78 -17.76 -2.10
C ASN A 28 -18.76 -16.31 -2.60
N PHE A 29 -18.40 -15.37 -1.70
CA PHE A 29 -18.31 -13.96 -2.03
C PHE A 29 -17.40 -13.72 -3.24
N ASN A 30 -17.87 -12.89 -4.17
CA ASN A 30 -17.11 -12.47 -5.34
C ASN A 30 -17.30 -11.00 -5.59
N PHE A 31 -16.24 -10.22 -5.43
CA PHE A 31 -16.31 -8.75 -5.56
C PHE A 31 -16.86 -8.29 -6.92
N GLY A 32 -16.57 -9.01 -8.00
CA GLY A 32 -17.12 -8.69 -9.33
C GLY A 32 -18.64 -8.79 -9.38
N TYR A 33 -19.22 -9.82 -8.78
CA TYR A 33 -20.66 -10.05 -8.80
C TYR A 33 -21.39 -9.33 -7.67
N ASP A 34 -20.86 -9.42 -6.44
CA ASP A 34 -21.58 -8.97 -5.24
C ASP A 34 -21.43 -7.46 -4.99
N VAL A 35 -20.46 -6.81 -5.67
CA VAL A 35 -20.25 -5.36 -5.57
C VAL A 35 -20.43 -4.68 -6.94
N VAL A 36 -19.60 -5.01 -7.95
CA VAL A 36 -19.61 -4.30 -9.23
C VAL A 36 -20.91 -4.51 -9.99
N ASP A 37 -21.31 -5.76 -10.20
CA ASP A 37 -22.56 -6.08 -10.90
C ASP A 37 -23.79 -5.67 -10.09
N ALA A 38 -23.71 -5.72 -8.77
CA ALA A 38 -24.77 -5.29 -7.89
C ALA A 38 -25.01 -3.76 -7.99
N TRP A 39 -23.95 -2.95 -8.02
CA TRP A 39 -24.06 -1.51 -8.27
C TRP A 39 -24.64 -1.23 -9.67
N ALA A 40 -24.17 -1.93 -10.71
CA ALA A 40 -24.71 -1.79 -12.06
C ALA A 40 -26.21 -2.11 -12.13
N ALA A 41 -26.69 -3.07 -11.34
CA ALA A 41 -28.11 -3.42 -11.28
C ALA A 41 -28.93 -2.39 -10.51
N GLU A 42 -28.40 -1.83 -9.41
CA GLU A 42 -29.12 -0.88 -8.54
C GLU A 42 -29.07 0.56 -9.04
N GLN A 43 -27.87 0.99 -9.50
CA GLN A 43 -27.59 2.36 -9.95
C GLN A 43 -26.64 2.34 -11.16
N PRO A 44 -27.15 1.96 -12.37
CA PRO A 44 -26.29 1.74 -13.56
C PRO A 44 -25.48 3.00 -13.95
N ASP A 45 -26.08 4.17 -13.82
CA ASP A 45 -25.45 5.45 -14.20
C ASP A 45 -24.53 6.03 -13.12
N LYS A 46 -24.40 5.38 -11.97
CA LYS A 46 -23.53 5.83 -10.89
C LYS A 46 -22.07 5.79 -11.31
N ASN A 47 -21.37 6.91 -11.11
CA ASN A 47 -19.94 7.01 -11.41
C ASN A 47 -19.10 6.05 -10.56
N ALA A 48 -18.26 5.26 -11.21
CA ALA A 48 -17.36 4.28 -10.58
C ALA A 48 -15.89 4.70 -10.66
N LEU A 49 -15.45 5.18 -11.82
CA LEU A 49 -14.06 5.49 -12.11
C LEU A 49 -13.94 6.71 -13.02
N LEU A 50 -13.17 7.70 -12.61
CA LEU A 50 -12.76 8.84 -13.42
C LEU A 50 -11.25 8.74 -13.67
N TRP A 51 -10.86 8.51 -14.91
CA TRP A 51 -9.47 8.39 -15.31
C TRP A 51 -9.05 9.57 -16.18
N THR A 52 -7.82 10.06 -15.97
CA THR A 52 -7.18 11.08 -16.82
C THR A 52 -5.67 10.82 -16.91
N ASN A 53 -5.02 11.38 -17.94
CA ASN A 53 -3.58 11.24 -18.15
C ASN A 53 -2.89 12.59 -18.43
N ASP A 54 -1.56 12.56 -18.61
CA ASP A 54 -0.74 13.72 -18.96
C ASP A 54 -1.02 14.30 -20.35
N LYS A 55 -1.70 13.56 -21.22
CA LYS A 55 -2.04 13.99 -22.58
C LYS A 55 -3.37 14.76 -22.64
N GLY A 56 -4.03 14.93 -21.48
CA GLY A 56 -5.33 15.60 -21.40
C GLY A 56 -6.52 14.72 -21.79
N GLU A 57 -6.31 13.41 -21.97
CA GLU A 57 -7.41 12.48 -22.15
C GLU A 57 -8.10 12.25 -20.82
N SER A 58 -9.43 12.15 -20.84
CA SER A 58 -10.24 11.89 -19.64
C SER A 58 -11.41 10.96 -19.99
N ARG A 59 -11.71 10.03 -19.10
CA ARG A 59 -12.83 9.08 -19.25
C ARG A 59 -13.53 8.88 -17.91
N GLN A 60 -14.85 9.10 -17.90
CA GLN A 60 -15.72 8.74 -16.79
C GLN A 60 -16.39 7.41 -17.11
N PHE A 61 -16.35 6.46 -16.17
CA PHE A 61 -17.03 5.16 -16.27
C PHE A 61 -18.09 5.05 -15.19
N SER A 62 -19.30 4.65 -15.58
CA SER A 62 -20.34 4.24 -14.65
C SER A 62 -20.14 2.80 -14.18
N PHE A 63 -20.91 2.36 -13.19
CA PHE A 63 -20.89 0.94 -12.80
C PHE A 63 -21.45 0.03 -13.89
N ASP A 64 -22.37 0.49 -14.73
CA ASP A 64 -22.82 -0.26 -15.89
C ASP A 64 -21.70 -0.41 -16.94
N ASP A 65 -20.94 0.67 -17.19
CA ASP A 65 -19.74 0.59 -18.06
C ASP A 65 -18.72 -0.40 -17.51
N MET A 66 -18.47 -0.36 -16.19
CA MET A 66 -17.55 -1.28 -15.52
C MET A 66 -18.04 -2.73 -15.65
N LYS A 67 -19.34 -2.98 -15.40
CA LYS A 67 -19.91 -4.32 -15.56
C LYS A 67 -19.74 -4.83 -16.97
N ARG A 68 -20.14 -4.06 -17.99
CA ARG A 68 -20.02 -4.47 -19.41
C ARG A 68 -18.57 -4.73 -19.79
N SER A 69 -17.66 -3.81 -19.47
CA SER A 69 -16.25 -3.95 -19.81
C SER A 69 -15.59 -5.14 -19.11
N THR A 70 -15.94 -5.39 -17.85
CA THR A 70 -15.41 -6.53 -17.10
C THR A 70 -16.00 -7.86 -17.55
N ASP A 71 -17.27 -7.90 -17.98
CA ASP A 71 -17.88 -9.08 -18.59
C ASP A 71 -17.20 -9.44 -19.91
N MET A 72 -16.98 -8.45 -20.79
CA MET A 72 -16.27 -8.65 -22.06
C MET A 72 -14.83 -9.09 -21.84
N THR A 73 -14.14 -8.48 -20.88
CA THR A 73 -12.76 -8.87 -20.51
C THR A 73 -12.71 -10.30 -19.95
N ALA A 74 -13.70 -10.68 -19.10
CA ALA A 74 -13.79 -12.04 -18.58
C ALA A 74 -14.03 -13.07 -19.70
N SER A 75 -14.93 -12.77 -20.62
CA SER A 75 -15.17 -13.61 -21.79
C SER A 75 -13.92 -13.76 -22.66
N TYR A 76 -13.21 -12.67 -22.90
CA TYR A 76 -11.95 -12.69 -23.63
C TYR A 76 -10.89 -13.54 -22.93
N PHE A 77 -10.66 -13.34 -21.65
CA PHE A 77 -9.68 -14.12 -20.88
C PHE A 77 -10.08 -15.61 -20.82
N GLN A 78 -11.36 -15.91 -20.72
CA GLN A 78 -11.86 -17.27 -20.77
C GLN A 78 -11.57 -17.92 -22.15
N SER A 79 -11.69 -17.17 -23.25
CA SER A 79 -11.32 -17.66 -24.58
C SER A 79 -9.82 -17.93 -24.75
N LEU A 80 -8.98 -17.27 -23.94
CA LEU A 80 -7.54 -17.53 -23.86
C LEU A 80 -7.20 -18.69 -22.91
N GLY A 81 -8.20 -19.36 -22.33
CA GLY A 81 -8.02 -20.52 -21.46
C GLY A 81 -7.81 -20.17 -19.99
N ILE A 82 -8.15 -18.96 -19.56
CA ILE A 82 -8.06 -18.54 -18.14
C ILE A 82 -9.36 -18.90 -17.41
N GLY A 83 -9.21 -19.50 -16.23
CA GLY A 83 -10.30 -19.91 -15.37
C GLY A 83 -9.91 -19.94 -13.89
N ARG A 84 -10.73 -20.60 -13.08
CA ARG A 84 -10.57 -20.70 -11.63
C ARG A 84 -9.20 -21.25 -11.25
N GLY A 85 -8.49 -20.54 -10.37
CA GLY A 85 -7.19 -20.92 -9.83
C GLY A 85 -5.99 -20.58 -10.73
N ASP A 86 -6.21 -20.12 -11.97
CA ASP A 86 -5.12 -19.68 -12.84
C ASP A 86 -4.49 -18.39 -12.32
N MET A 87 -3.17 -18.29 -12.45
CA MET A 87 -2.39 -17.12 -12.01
C MET A 87 -2.14 -16.17 -13.17
N VAL A 88 -2.55 -14.90 -13.03
CA VAL A 88 -2.41 -13.88 -14.07
C VAL A 88 -1.70 -12.65 -13.54
N MET A 89 -0.57 -12.29 -14.16
CA MET A 89 0.19 -11.09 -13.78
C MET A 89 -0.28 -9.87 -14.57
N LEU A 90 -0.59 -8.79 -13.85
CA LEU A 90 -1.02 -7.50 -14.41
C LEU A 90 0.06 -6.44 -14.23
N ILE A 91 0.62 -5.94 -15.33
CA ILE A 91 1.65 -4.88 -15.37
C ILE A 91 1.07 -3.67 -16.09
N LEU A 92 0.12 -2.97 -15.46
CA LEU A 92 -0.75 -2.01 -16.13
C LEU A 92 -0.61 -0.55 -15.66
N LYS A 93 0.46 -0.22 -14.93
CA LYS A 93 0.67 1.15 -14.43
C LYS A 93 -0.59 1.67 -13.73
N ARG A 94 -1.15 2.79 -14.21
CA ARG A 94 -2.40 3.40 -13.74
C ARG A 94 -3.48 3.43 -14.84
N ARG A 95 -3.40 2.50 -15.79
CA ARG A 95 -4.39 2.39 -16.88
C ARG A 95 -5.70 1.83 -16.35
N TYR A 96 -6.84 2.31 -16.88
CA TYR A 96 -8.16 1.85 -16.44
C TYR A 96 -8.42 0.37 -16.75
N GLU A 97 -7.71 -0.23 -17.69
CA GLU A 97 -7.77 -1.65 -18.01
C GLU A 97 -7.28 -2.55 -16.85
N PHE A 98 -6.59 -1.97 -15.87
CA PHE A 98 -6.27 -2.68 -14.60
C PHE A 98 -7.55 -3.08 -13.86
N TRP A 99 -8.55 -2.19 -13.80
CA TRP A 99 -9.85 -2.48 -13.16
C TRP A 99 -10.64 -3.48 -13.97
N TYR A 100 -10.64 -3.37 -15.31
CA TYR A 100 -11.27 -4.36 -16.20
C TYR A 100 -10.69 -5.75 -15.97
N SER A 101 -9.38 -5.87 -16.01
CA SER A 101 -8.66 -7.14 -15.85
C SER A 101 -8.84 -7.73 -14.47
N THR A 102 -8.69 -6.91 -13.39
CA THR A 102 -8.82 -7.39 -12.02
C THR A 102 -10.21 -7.94 -11.74
N ILE A 103 -11.26 -7.21 -12.11
CA ILE A 103 -12.64 -7.65 -11.86
C ILE A 103 -13.00 -8.85 -12.75
N ALA A 104 -12.55 -8.88 -14.01
CA ALA A 104 -12.74 -10.02 -14.90
C ALA A 104 -12.12 -11.29 -14.33
N LEU A 105 -10.90 -11.21 -13.77
CA LEU A 105 -10.23 -12.35 -13.13
C LEU A 105 -10.97 -12.81 -11.88
N HIS A 106 -11.51 -11.88 -11.06
CA HIS A 106 -12.38 -12.26 -9.95
C HIS A 106 -13.64 -12.99 -10.43
N LYS A 107 -14.30 -12.52 -11.49
CA LYS A 107 -15.46 -13.18 -12.08
C LYS A 107 -15.16 -14.60 -12.57
N LEU A 108 -13.93 -14.85 -13.01
CA LEU A 108 -13.46 -16.17 -13.44
C LEU A 108 -12.97 -17.06 -12.31
N GLY A 109 -12.78 -16.51 -11.10
CA GLY A 109 -12.17 -17.24 -9.98
C GLY A 109 -10.66 -17.41 -10.12
N ALA A 110 -10.03 -16.61 -10.99
CA ALA A 110 -8.58 -16.59 -11.18
C ALA A 110 -7.88 -15.66 -10.16
N THR A 111 -6.60 -15.88 -9.98
CA THR A 111 -5.76 -15.08 -9.06
C THR A 111 -5.10 -13.93 -9.79
N VAL A 112 -5.31 -12.73 -9.27
CA VAL A 112 -4.66 -11.51 -9.76
C VAL A 112 -3.29 -11.34 -9.10
N ILE A 113 -2.26 -11.09 -9.90
CA ILE A 113 -0.90 -10.76 -9.43
C ILE A 113 -0.52 -9.38 -9.97
N PRO A 114 -0.86 -8.30 -9.25
CA PRO A 114 -0.44 -6.97 -9.67
C PRO A 114 1.08 -6.82 -9.59
N ALA A 115 1.67 -6.20 -10.61
CA ALA A 115 3.10 -5.98 -10.68
C ALA A 115 3.44 -4.61 -11.30
N THR A 116 4.58 -4.05 -10.89
CA THR A 116 5.04 -2.77 -11.41
C THR A 116 5.68 -2.92 -12.79
N HIS A 117 5.56 -1.89 -13.62
CA HIS A 117 6.22 -1.80 -14.92
C HIS A 117 7.76 -1.63 -14.82
N LEU A 118 8.29 -1.48 -13.60
CA LEU A 118 9.72 -1.36 -13.33
C LEU A 118 10.44 -2.72 -13.20
N LEU A 119 9.73 -3.83 -13.37
CA LEU A 119 10.32 -5.17 -13.32
C LEU A 119 11.38 -5.36 -14.39
N THR A 120 12.50 -5.96 -13.98
CA THR A 120 13.55 -6.41 -14.90
C THR A 120 13.27 -7.83 -15.41
N LYS A 121 14.03 -8.28 -16.42
CA LYS A 121 13.99 -9.67 -16.90
C LYS A 121 14.08 -10.68 -15.74
N LYS A 122 15.03 -10.50 -14.84
CA LYS A 122 15.24 -11.39 -13.67
C LYS A 122 14.01 -11.46 -12.78
N ASP A 123 13.39 -10.31 -12.52
CA ASP A 123 12.21 -10.22 -11.67
C ASP A 123 11.00 -10.95 -12.28
N ILE A 124 10.84 -10.87 -13.60
CA ILE A 124 9.77 -11.54 -14.34
C ILE A 124 9.97 -13.05 -14.29
N ILE A 125 11.17 -13.55 -14.59
CA ILE A 125 11.50 -14.98 -14.54
C ILE A 125 11.18 -15.54 -13.14
N TYR A 126 11.63 -14.86 -12.10
CA TYR A 126 11.38 -15.31 -10.73
C TYR A 126 9.88 -15.43 -10.44
N ARG A 127 9.09 -14.37 -10.74
CA ARG A 127 7.65 -14.36 -10.46
C ARG A 127 6.89 -15.42 -11.27
N CYS A 128 7.20 -15.54 -12.55
CA CYS A 128 6.56 -16.52 -13.41
C CYS A 128 6.73 -17.94 -12.90
N ASN A 129 7.96 -18.30 -12.50
CA ASN A 129 8.28 -19.64 -12.02
C ASN A 129 7.82 -19.90 -10.58
N ALA A 130 7.86 -18.89 -9.71
CA ALA A 130 7.45 -19.05 -8.32
C ALA A 130 5.92 -19.23 -8.18
N ALA A 131 5.13 -18.57 -9.03
CA ALA A 131 3.66 -18.58 -8.97
C ALA A 131 3.01 -19.37 -10.11
N ASP A 132 3.76 -20.02 -11.00
CA ASP A 132 3.23 -20.68 -12.20
C ASP A 132 2.29 -19.76 -13.01
N ILE A 133 2.75 -18.56 -13.30
CA ILE A 133 1.97 -17.55 -14.02
C ILE A 133 1.64 -18.08 -15.42
N LYS A 134 0.36 -18.11 -15.76
CA LYS A 134 -0.17 -18.61 -17.02
C LYS A 134 -0.33 -17.52 -18.08
N MET A 135 -0.68 -16.30 -17.65
CA MET A 135 -0.86 -15.16 -18.55
C MET A 135 -0.24 -13.90 -17.97
N ILE A 136 0.34 -13.07 -18.84
CA ILE A 136 0.80 -11.72 -18.51
C ILE A 136 0.00 -10.71 -19.33
N VAL A 137 -0.61 -9.74 -18.67
CA VAL A 137 -1.26 -8.58 -19.28
C VAL A 137 -0.42 -7.35 -18.96
N ALA A 138 0.15 -6.71 -19.98
CA ALA A 138 1.09 -5.61 -19.79
C ALA A 138 0.69 -4.35 -20.54
N ALA A 139 1.08 -3.18 -20.03
CA ALA A 139 0.97 -1.93 -20.76
C ALA A 139 1.81 -2.00 -22.05
N GLY A 140 1.19 -1.68 -23.18
CA GLY A 140 1.76 -1.74 -24.51
C GLY A 140 2.70 -0.58 -24.81
N GLU A 141 3.66 -0.33 -23.92
CA GLU A 141 4.65 0.76 -24.03
C GLU A 141 5.87 0.52 -23.16
N GLY A 142 7.00 1.05 -23.60
CA GLY A 142 8.24 1.10 -22.83
C GLY A 142 9.00 -0.21 -22.73
N ILE A 143 10.05 -0.22 -21.91
CA ILE A 143 11.04 -1.29 -21.81
C ILE A 143 10.45 -2.62 -21.25
N ILE A 144 9.32 -2.55 -20.56
CA ILE A 144 8.71 -3.73 -19.93
C ILE A 144 8.34 -4.82 -20.93
N LEU A 145 7.87 -4.43 -22.12
CA LEU A 145 7.56 -5.40 -23.18
C LEU A 145 8.79 -6.18 -23.63
N GLN A 146 9.95 -5.51 -23.73
CA GLN A 146 11.20 -6.17 -24.06
C GLN A 146 11.67 -7.09 -22.93
N HIS A 147 11.57 -6.65 -21.66
CA HIS A 147 11.91 -7.49 -20.52
C HIS A 147 11.05 -8.75 -20.45
N ILE A 148 9.75 -8.66 -20.79
CA ILE A 148 8.86 -9.81 -20.86
C ILE A 148 9.33 -10.77 -21.97
N LYS A 149 9.58 -10.28 -23.18
CA LYS A 149 10.07 -11.10 -24.31
C LYS A 149 11.37 -11.84 -23.96
N ASP A 150 12.31 -11.12 -23.35
CA ASP A 150 13.61 -11.68 -22.97
C ASP A 150 13.49 -12.72 -21.85
N ALA A 151 12.45 -12.64 -21.03
CA ALA A 151 12.20 -13.58 -19.94
C ALA A 151 11.51 -14.88 -20.39
N LEU A 152 10.70 -14.83 -21.46
CA LEU A 152 9.86 -15.96 -21.89
C LEU A 152 10.57 -17.30 -22.04
N PRO A 153 11.78 -17.38 -22.61
CA PRO A 153 12.46 -18.68 -22.76
C PRO A 153 12.70 -19.41 -21.42
N GLU A 154 12.66 -18.66 -20.30
CA GLU A 154 12.86 -19.15 -18.93
C GLU A 154 11.54 -19.20 -18.12
N CYS A 155 10.38 -18.94 -18.75
CA CYS A 155 9.05 -18.90 -18.13
C CYS A 155 8.10 -19.95 -18.75
N PRO A 156 8.31 -21.26 -18.53
CA PRO A 156 7.60 -22.32 -19.26
C PRO A 156 6.10 -22.41 -18.96
N THR A 157 5.60 -21.78 -17.89
CA THR A 157 4.18 -21.77 -17.53
C THR A 157 3.39 -20.67 -18.23
N VAL A 158 4.06 -19.67 -18.81
CA VAL A 158 3.40 -18.56 -19.49
C VAL A 158 2.93 -19.01 -20.87
N GLU A 159 1.61 -19.12 -21.03
CA GLU A 159 0.96 -19.55 -22.26
C GLU A 159 0.47 -18.38 -23.10
N LYS A 160 0.14 -17.25 -22.46
CA LYS A 160 -0.48 -16.08 -23.09
C LYS A 160 0.16 -14.77 -22.68
N LEU A 161 0.35 -13.90 -23.66
CA LEU A 161 0.76 -12.52 -23.49
C LEU A 161 -0.28 -11.59 -24.10
N VAL A 162 -0.70 -10.59 -23.33
CA VAL A 162 -1.68 -9.59 -23.78
C VAL A 162 -1.09 -8.21 -23.61
N SER A 163 -1.15 -7.39 -24.65
CA SER A 163 -0.70 -6.00 -24.65
C SER A 163 -1.87 -5.03 -24.60
N VAL A 164 -1.77 -4.04 -23.71
CA VAL A 164 -2.76 -2.97 -23.54
C VAL A 164 -2.15 -1.65 -24.00
N GLY A 165 -2.49 -1.18 -25.17
CA GLY A 165 -2.05 0.12 -25.64
C GLY A 165 -1.49 0.12 -27.05
N PRO A 166 -0.71 1.15 -27.44
CA PRO A 166 -0.40 1.37 -28.83
C PRO A 166 0.56 0.32 -29.44
N GLU A 167 1.38 -0.33 -28.63
CA GLU A 167 2.34 -1.32 -29.13
C GLU A 167 1.81 -2.73 -28.88
N ILE A 168 1.63 -3.49 -29.96
CA ILE A 168 1.29 -4.93 -29.93
C ILE A 168 2.45 -5.70 -30.57
N PRO A 169 3.46 -6.07 -29.79
CA PRO A 169 4.60 -6.80 -30.34
C PRO A 169 4.22 -8.20 -30.81
N GLU A 170 5.02 -8.76 -31.70
CA GLU A 170 4.86 -10.16 -32.12
C GLU A 170 4.82 -11.10 -30.91
N GLY A 171 3.84 -12.00 -30.88
CA GLY A 171 3.59 -12.93 -29.77
C GLY A 171 2.65 -12.40 -28.68
N PHE A 172 2.22 -11.15 -28.78
CA PHE A 172 1.20 -10.59 -27.89
C PHE A 172 -0.16 -10.51 -28.58
N GLU A 173 -1.21 -10.82 -27.85
CA GLU A 173 -2.60 -10.55 -28.22
C GLU A 173 -2.93 -9.07 -27.95
N ASP A 174 -3.79 -8.47 -28.78
CA ASP A 174 -4.31 -7.12 -28.54
C ASP A 174 -5.50 -7.15 -27.57
N PHE A 175 -5.35 -6.47 -26.42
CA PHE A 175 -6.38 -6.43 -25.39
C PHE A 175 -7.70 -5.84 -25.89
N HIS A 176 -7.65 -4.71 -26.58
CA HIS A 176 -8.86 -4.01 -27.06
C HIS A 176 -9.56 -4.78 -28.16
N GLN A 177 -8.82 -5.29 -29.12
CA GLN A 177 -9.37 -6.13 -30.16
C GLN A 177 -9.98 -7.42 -29.59
N GLY A 178 -9.31 -8.01 -28.59
CA GLY A 178 -9.81 -9.19 -27.90
C GLY A 178 -11.14 -8.95 -27.19
N ILE A 179 -11.30 -7.81 -26.54
CA ILE A 179 -12.57 -7.43 -25.88
C ILE A 179 -13.66 -7.16 -26.92
N GLU A 180 -13.36 -6.40 -27.97
CA GLU A 180 -14.33 -6.07 -29.03
C GLU A 180 -14.90 -7.31 -29.72
N ASN A 181 -14.08 -8.33 -29.88
CA ASN A 181 -14.46 -9.59 -30.54
C ASN A 181 -14.96 -10.66 -29.54
N ALA A 182 -15.00 -10.37 -28.27
CA ALA A 182 -15.42 -11.35 -27.26
C ALA A 182 -16.90 -11.75 -27.42
N ALA A 183 -17.18 -13.03 -27.26
CA ALA A 183 -18.54 -13.51 -27.16
C ALA A 183 -19.22 -12.99 -25.88
N PRO A 184 -20.56 -12.97 -25.79
CA PRO A 184 -21.26 -12.64 -24.56
C PRO A 184 -20.74 -13.48 -23.38
N PHE A 185 -20.46 -12.83 -22.25
CA PHE A 185 -19.92 -13.52 -21.06
C PHE A 185 -20.95 -14.46 -20.45
N VAL A 186 -20.52 -15.68 -20.19
CA VAL A 186 -21.30 -16.68 -19.46
C VAL A 186 -20.66 -16.90 -18.09
N ARG A 187 -21.37 -16.47 -17.05
CA ARG A 187 -20.91 -16.64 -15.66
C ARG A 187 -20.64 -18.12 -15.34
N PRO A 188 -19.43 -18.46 -14.85
CA PRO A 188 -19.16 -19.82 -14.40
C PRO A 188 -20.11 -20.24 -13.25
N ARG A 189 -20.59 -21.48 -13.29
CA ARG A 189 -21.52 -22.01 -12.27
C ARG A 189 -20.90 -21.99 -10.86
N HIS A 190 -19.59 -22.25 -10.76
CA HIS A 190 -18.80 -22.25 -9.54
C HIS A 190 -17.52 -21.45 -9.79
N ALA A 191 -17.61 -20.11 -9.76
CA ALA A 191 -16.47 -19.24 -10.03
C ALA A 191 -15.39 -19.40 -8.95
N ASN A 192 -15.78 -19.38 -7.67
CA ASN A 192 -14.86 -19.45 -6.55
C ASN A 192 -15.56 -19.96 -5.27
N THR A 193 -14.74 -20.29 -4.28
CA THR A 193 -15.13 -20.36 -2.85
C THR A 193 -14.47 -19.18 -2.12
N ASN A 194 -14.87 -18.94 -0.86
CA ASN A 194 -14.24 -17.91 -0.02
C ASN A 194 -12.75 -18.19 0.25
N ASP A 195 -12.35 -19.47 0.28
CA ASP A 195 -10.97 -19.89 0.55
C ASP A 195 -10.04 -19.90 -0.65
N ASP A 196 -10.56 -19.74 -1.87
CA ASP A 196 -9.72 -19.65 -3.06
C ASP A 196 -8.86 -18.37 -3.01
N ILE A 197 -7.68 -18.43 -3.59
CA ILE A 197 -6.79 -17.25 -3.68
C ILE A 197 -7.30 -16.35 -4.80
N SER A 198 -7.62 -15.10 -4.46
CA SER A 198 -8.10 -14.08 -5.41
C SER A 198 -7.02 -13.09 -5.82
N LEU A 199 -6.05 -12.84 -4.93
CA LEU A 199 -5.05 -11.80 -5.08
C LEU A 199 -3.73 -12.25 -4.46
N MET A 200 -2.63 -11.96 -5.13
CA MET A 200 -1.30 -12.26 -4.61
C MET A 200 -0.34 -11.10 -4.87
N TYR A 201 0.44 -10.73 -3.87
CA TYR A 201 1.49 -9.74 -4.00
C TYR A 201 2.87 -10.33 -3.75
N PHE A 202 3.82 -9.96 -4.60
CA PHE A 202 5.23 -10.15 -4.34
C PHE A 202 5.76 -8.98 -3.52
N THR A 203 6.24 -9.23 -2.31
CA THR A 203 6.81 -8.20 -1.43
C THR A 203 8.28 -8.46 -1.17
N SER A 204 9.07 -7.38 -1.07
CA SER A 204 10.48 -7.50 -0.69
C SER A 204 10.59 -8.09 0.71
N GLY A 205 11.27 -9.23 0.82
CA GLY A 205 11.71 -9.77 2.10
C GLY A 205 12.95 -9.04 2.61
N THR A 206 13.23 -9.14 3.90
CA THR A 206 14.48 -8.65 4.50
C THR A 206 15.68 -9.50 4.10
N THR A 207 15.46 -10.71 3.62
CA THR A 207 16.50 -11.72 3.29
C THR A 207 16.16 -12.43 1.97
N GLY A 208 16.62 -11.91 0.83
CA GLY A 208 16.59 -12.65 -0.43
C GLY A 208 15.39 -12.34 -1.35
N GLU A 209 14.84 -13.38 -1.98
CA GLU A 209 13.79 -13.25 -3.01
C GLU A 209 12.46 -12.80 -2.43
N PRO A 210 11.60 -12.12 -3.22
CA PRO A 210 10.30 -11.62 -2.77
C PRO A 210 9.38 -12.72 -2.25
N LYS A 211 8.67 -12.43 -1.13
CA LYS A 211 7.62 -13.30 -0.59
C LYS A 211 6.33 -13.15 -1.40
N MET A 212 5.56 -14.22 -1.51
CA MET A 212 4.24 -14.23 -2.15
C MET A 212 3.13 -14.20 -1.11
N VAL A 213 2.55 -13.04 -0.88
CA VAL A 213 1.45 -12.84 0.07
C VAL A 213 0.13 -13.15 -0.61
N ALA A 214 -0.52 -14.24 -0.21
CA ALA A 214 -1.77 -14.70 -0.81
C ALA A 214 -3.00 -14.26 0.01
N HIS A 215 -3.98 -13.68 -0.68
CA HIS A 215 -5.26 -13.27 -0.12
C HIS A 215 -6.41 -14.07 -0.73
N ASP A 216 -7.37 -14.45 0.09
CA ASP A 216 -8.57 -15.16 -0.34
C ASP A 216 -9.66 -14.22 -0.89
N PHE A 217 -10.77 -14.81 -1.37
CA PHE A 217 -11.87 -14.02 -1.94
C PHE A 217 -12.61 -13.14 -0.94
N THR A 218 -12.41 -13.31 0.38
CA THR A 218 -13.02 -12.46 1.40
C THR A 218 -12.22 -11.19 1.70
N TYR A 219 -10.98 -11.12 1.23
CA TYR A 219 -10.07 -9.98 1.46
C TYR A 219 -10.69 -8.60 1.14
N PRO A 220 -11.46 -8.42 0.04
CA PRO A 220 -12.12 -7.15 -0.25
C PRO A 220 -13.05 -6.65 0.85
N LEU A 221 -13.73 -7.55 1.58
CA LEU A 221 -14.61 -7.18 2.69
C LEU A 221 -13.83 -6.60 3.88
N GLY A 222 -12.57 -7.01 4.07
CA GLY A 222 -11.66 -6.40 5.04
C GLY A 222 -11.38 -4.93 4.76
N HIS A 223 -11.55 -4.47 3.52
CA HIS A 223 -11.38 -3.08 3.12
C HIS A 223 -12.62 -2.19 3.35
N ILE A 224 -13.73 -2.72 3.87
CA ILE A 224 -14.87 -1.90 4.29
C ILE A 224 -14.42 -0.84 5.29
N VAL A 225 -13.61 -1.25 6.28
CA VAL A 225 -13.08 -0.30 7.29
C VAL A 225 -12.14 0.71 6.64
N THR A 226 -11.31 0.28 5.71
CA THR A 226 -10.39 1.17 4.99
C THR A 226 -11.14 2.23 4.19
N GLY A 227 -12.12 1.84 3.38
CA GLY A 227 -12.86 2.74 2.49
C GLY A 227 -13.90 3.59 3.21
N SER A 228 -14.87 2.93 3.86
CA SER A 228 -16.03 3.63 4.42
C SER A 228 -15.71 4.44 5.68
N PHE A 229 -14.74 3.99 6.49
CA PHE A 229 -14.47 4.65 7.77
C PHE A 229 -13.14 5.40 7.78
N TRP A 230 -12.02 4.76 7.47
CA TRP A 230 -10.74 5.46 7.53
C TRP A 230 -10.56 6.50 6.42
N HIS A 231 -10.84 6.16 5.15
CA HIS A 231 -10.90 7.15 4.07
C HIS A 231 -12.13 8.05 4.15
N ASN A 232 -13.08 7.70 5.01
CA ASN A 232 -14.33 8.45 5.25
C ASN A 232 -15.13 8.69 3.96
N LEU A 233 -15.29 7.65 3.16
CA LEU A 233 -15.91 7.72 1.84
C LEU A 233 -17.40 7.37 1.88
N ASP A 234 -18.13 8.04 1.01
CA ASP A 234 -19.53 7.80 0.69
C ASP A 234 -19.76 7.86 -0.83
N GLU A 235 -21.03 7.78 -1.21
CA GLU A 235 -21.47 7.79 -2.60
C GLU A 235 -21.22 9.12 -3.35
N ASN A 236 -20.90 10.20 -2.65
CA ASN A 236 -20.60 11.52 -3.21
C ASN A 236 -19.10 11.79 -3.29
N SER A 237 -18.29 10.87 -2.81
CA SER A 237 -16.84 11.06 -2.74
C SER A 237 -16.18 10.83 -4.10
N LEU A 238 -15.24 11.72 -4.46
CA LEU A 238 -14.26 11.51 -5.52
C LEU A 238 -12.88 11.32 -4.84
N HIS A 239 -12.38 10.10 -4.84
CA HIS A 239 -11.21 9.71 -4.06
C HIS A 239 -9.97 9.48 -4.93
N LEU A 240 -8.88 10.19 -4.61
CA LEU A 240 -7.57 9.99 -5.21
C LEU A 240 -6.64 9.26 -4.24
N THR A 241 -6.09 8.13 -4.65
CA THR A 241 -4.94 7.51 -3.98
C THR A 241 -3.71 7.55 -4.88
N ILE A 242 -2.62 8.12 -4.38
CA ILE A 242 -1.36 8.18 -5.10
C ILE A 242 -0.61 6.87 -4.86
N ALA A 243 -0.77 5.93 -5.78
CA ALA A 243 -0.07 4.66 -5.82
C ALA A 243 -0.10 4.08 -7.25
N ASP A 244 0.96 3.37 -7.64
CA ASP A 244 0.97 2.52 -8.82
C ASP A 244 0.17 1.24 -8.56
N THR A 245 -0.52 0.71 -9.58
CA THR A 245 -1.37 -0.48 -9.42
C THR A 245 -0.61 -1.75 -9.11
N GLY A 246 0.69 -1.78 -9.36
CA GLY A 246 1.56 -2.90 -8.99
C GLY A 246 1.86 -3.04 -7.50
N TRP A 247 1.39 -2.11 -6.65
CA TRP A 247 1.62 -2.11 -5.21
C TRP A 247 0.35 -2.33 -4.41
N GLY A 248 0.47 -3.01 -3.25
CA GLY A 248 -0.65 -3.29 -2.34
C GLY A 248 -1.47 -2.05 -1.96
N LYS A 249 -0.83 -0.89 -1.83
CA LYS A 249 -1.54 0.37 -1.55
C LYS A 249 -2.61 0.73 -2.60
N ALA A 250 -2.49 0.25 -3.83
CA ALA A 250 -3.52 0.52 -4.84
C ALA A 250 -4.87 -0.12 -4.49
N VAL A 251 -4.89 -1.37 -4.05
CA VAL A 251 -6.16 -2.02 -3.65
C VAL A 251 -6.73 -1.46 -2.34
N TRP A 252 -5.87 -0.89 -1.49
CA TRP A 252 -6.30 -0.18 -0.29
C TRP A 252 -7.04 1.12 -0.62
N GLY A 253 -6.60 1.84 -1.64
CA GLY A 253 -7.03 3.20 -1.88
C GLY A 253 -7.80 3.44 -3.17
N LYS A 254 -7.86 2.49 -4.09
CA LYS A 254 -8.54 2.72 -5.37
C LYS A 254 -9.17 1.47 -5.98
N LEU A 255 -9.77 0.60 -5.14
CA LEU A 255 -10.51 -0.55 -5.63
C LEU A 255 -11.61 -0.99 -4.65
N TYR A 256 -11.27 -1.83 -3.67
CA TYR A 256 -12.26 -2.59 -2.92
C TYR A 256 -13.14 -1.73 -1.99
N GLY A 257 -12.55 -1.12 -0.98
CA GLY A 257 -13.28 -0.33 -0.01
C GLY A 257 -13.99 0.87 -0.60
N GLN A 258 -13.41 1.48 -1.63
CA GLN A 258 -13.95 2.63 -2.35
C GLN A 258 -15.25 2.26 -3.07
N TRP A 259 -15.26 1.15 -3.81
CA TRP A 259 -16.47 0.72 -4.52
C TRP A 259 -17.52 0.09 -3.60
N ILE A 260 -17.13 -0.54 -2.48
CA ILE A 260 -18.10 -0.94 -1.45
C ILE A 260 -18.78 0.31 -0.85
N ALA A 261 -18.03 1.38 -0.57
CA ALA A 261 -18.58 2.66 -0.12
C ALA A 261 -19.39 3.40 -1.20
N GLY A 262 -19.29 2.99 -2.47
CA GLY A 262 -19.95 3.64 -3.60
C GLY A 262 -19.27 4.91 -4.08
N ALA A 263 -18.01 5.13 -3.68
CA ALA A 263 -17.22 6.29 -4.10
C ALA A 263 -16.77 6.18 -5.56
N ASN A 264 -16.67 7.31 -6.24
CA ASN A 264 -16.02 7.43 -7.53
C ASN A 264 -14.50 7.47 -7.31
N ILE A 265 -13.76 6.58 -7.98
CA ILE A 265 -12.30 6.51 -7.90
C ILE A 265 -11.71 7.46 -8.93
N PHE A 266 -10.87 8.39 -8.50
CA PHE A 266 -10.10 9.24 -9.40
C PHE A 266 -8.71 8.64 -9.65
N VAL A 267 -8.34 8.49 -10.91
CA VAL A 267 -7.05 7.96 -11.36
C VAL A 267 -6.37 8.96 -12.26
N TYR A 268 -5.20 9.40 -11.85
CA TYR A 268 -4.32 10.21 -12.69
C TYR A 268 -3.14 9.35 -13.17
N ASP A 269 -3.14 9.03 -14.46
CA ASP A 269 -2.10 8.26 -15.13
C ASP A 269 -1.03 9.21 -15.67
N HIS A 270 -0.01 9.42 -14.88
CA HIS A 270 1.12 10.31 -15.17
C HIS A 270 2.39 9.52 -15.47
N GLU A 271 3.21 10.01 -16.37
CA GLU A 271 4.54 9.43 -16.62
C GLU A 271 5.53 9.80 -15.51
N LYS A 272 5.52 11.07 -15.09
CA LYS A 272 6.38 11.58 -14.03
C LYS A 272 5.56 12.27 -12.95
N PHE A 273 5.82 11.90 -11.70
CA PHE A 273 5.22 12.58 -10.56
C PHE A 273 5.76 14.02 -10.44
N THR A 274 4.87 14.99 -10.36
CA THR A 274 5.16 16.36 -9.93
C THR A 274 4.08 16.81 -8.93
N PRO A 275 4.45 17.45 -7.80
CA PRO A 275 3.49 17.89 -6.80
C PRO A 275 2.46 18.88 -7.36
N ALA A 276 2.92 19.82 -8.18
CA ALA A 276 2.06 20.81 -8.83
C ALA A 276 0.97 20.15 -9.70
N ALA A 277 1.33 19.16 -10.53
CA ALA A 277 0.34 18.46 -11.37
C ALA A 277 -0.73 17.74 -10.54
N ILE A 278 -0.37 17.16 -9.40
CA ILE A 278 -1.35 16.55 -8.49
C ILE A 278 -2.31 17.62 -7.94
N LEU A 279 -1.80 18.77 -7.51
CA LEU A 279 -2.62 19.88 -7.01
C LEU A 279 -3.55 20.45 -8.09
N GLU A 280 -3.05 20.60 -9.33
CA GLU A 280 -3.84 20.99 -10.48
C GLU A 280 -5.00 20.02 -10.74
N LYS A 281 -4.74 18.70 -10.68
CA LYS A 281 -5.77 17.67 -10.86
C LYS A 281 -6.79 17.64 -9.72
N ILE A 282 -6.37 17.86 -8.48
CA ILE A 282 -7.29 18.00 -7.35
C ILE A 282 -8.24 19.17 -7.57
N GLN A 283 -7.74 20.33 -8.02
CA GLN A 283 -8.55 21.50 -8.33
C GLN A 283 -9.46 21.26 -9.55
N GLU A 284 -8.88 20.79 -10.67
CA GLU A 284 -9.57 20.61 -11.96
C GLU A 284 -10.78 19.68 -11.84
N TYR A 285 -10.62 18.57 -11.14
CA TYR A 285 -11.64 17.53 -11.01
C TYR A 285 -12.43 17.59 -9.70
N HIS A 286 -12.14 18.55 -8.82
CA HIS A 286 -12.82 18.71 -7.53
C HIS A 286 -12.70 17.47 -6.65
N VAL A 287 -11.51 16.90 -6.56
CA VAL A 287 -11.22 15.73 -5.72
C VAL A 287 -11.56 16.03 -4.26
N THR A 288 -12.37 15.17 -3.64
CA THR A 288 -12.89 15.40 -2.29
C THR A 288 -12.06 14.73 -1.20
N SER A 289 -11.32 13.68 -1.55
CA SER A 289 -10.52 12.90 -0.60
C SER A 289 -9.20 12.44 -1.23
N LEU A 290 -8.11 12.55 -0.46
CA LEU A 290 -6.75 12.19 -0.89
C LEU A 290 -6.12 11.18 0.06
N CYS A 291 -5.56 10.10 -0.49
CA CYS A 291 -4.66 9.21 0.23
C CYS A 291 -3.29 9.19 -0.44
N ALA A 292 -2.25 9.45 0.34
CA ALA A 292 -0.87 9.40 -0.17
C ALA A 292 0.12 8.97 0.93
N PRO A 293 1.34 8.53 0.60
CA PRO A 293 2.38 8.33 1.60
C PRO A 293 2.92 9.66 2.14
N PRO A 294 3.54 9.67 3.34
CA PRO A 294 4.16 10.86 3.94
C PRO A 294 5.10 11.62 3.00
N THR A 295 5.86 10.89 2.20
CA THR A 295 6.77 11.48 1.20
C THR A 295 6.04 12.41 0.22
N ILE A 296 4.85 12.04 -0.23
CA ILE A 296 4.06 12.89 -1.13
C ILE A 296 3.60 14.17 -0.42
N PHE A 297 3.03 14.06 0.79
CA PHE A 297 2.63 15.25 1.56
C PHE A 297 3.82 16.19 1.84
N ARG A 298 5.00 15.64 2.08
CA ARG A 298 6.24 16.41 2.21
C ARG A 298 6.57 17.23 0.95
N PHE A 299 6.34 16.65 -0.24
CA PHE A 299 6.50 17.41 -1.48
C PHE A 299 5.40 18.46 -1.65
N LEU A 300 4.14 18.12 -1.35
CA LEU A 300 3.02 19.06 -1.48
C LEU A 300 3.17 20.31 -0.62
N ILE A 301 3.66 20.21 0.63
CA ILE A 301 3.86 21.37 1.51
C ILE A 301 5.00 22.31 1.07
N HIS A 302 5.84 21.90 0.14
CA HIS A 302 6.86 22.77 -0.46
C HIS A 302 6.36 23.57 -1.67
N GLU A 303 5.17 23.24 -2.18
CA GLU A 303 4.51 24.04 -3.21
C GLU A 303 3.80 25.25 -2.60
N ASP A 304 3.60 26.28 -3.40
CA ASP A 304 2.77 27.42 -3.02
C ASP A 304 1.28 27.06 -3.15
N LEU A 305 0.72 26.47 -2.08
CA LEU A 305 -0.67 26.00 -2.06
C LEU A 305 -1.71 27.11 -2.27
N THR A 306 -1.32 28.38 -2.12
CA THR A 306 -2.24 29.51 -2.36
C THR A 306 -2.60 29.70 -3.84
N LYS A 307 -1.86 29.06 -4.73
CA LYS A 307 -2.12 29.09 -6.19
C LYS A 307 -3.17 28.10 -6.64
N PHE A 308 -3.63 27.22 -5.74
CA PHE A 308 -4.56 26.15 -6.06
C PHE A 308 -5.85 26.29 -5.24
N ASP A 309 -7.00 26.07 -5.87
CA ASP A 309 -8.27 25.94 -5.13
C ASP A 309 -8.40 24.51 -4.59
N LEU A 310 -8.06 24.33 -3.33
CA LEU A 310 -8.19 23.07 -2.61
C LEU A 310 -9.48 22.95 -1.80
N SER A 311 -10.44 23.89 -1.97
CA SER A 311 -11.71 23.89 -1.23
C SER A 311 -12.57 22.63 -1.41
N PRO A 312 -12.51 21.89 -2.56
CA PRO A 312 -13.19 20.61 -2.70
C PRO A 312 -12.61 19.50 -1.81
N LEU A 313 -11.30 19.54 -1.50
CA LEU A 313 -10.62 18.53 -0.69
C LEU A 313 -11.08 18.65 0.77
N LYS A 314 -11.71 17.60 1.30
CA LYS A 314 -12.31 17.60 2.63
C LYS A 314 -11.55 16.70 3.62
N TYR A 315 -10.89 15.66 3.12
CA TYR A 315 -10.34 14.62 3.96
C TYR A 315 -9.04 14.03 3.38
N CYS A 316 -8.03 13.86 4.22
CA CYS A 316 -6.75 13.29 3.81
C CYS A 316 -6.33 12.15 4.73
N THR A 317 -5.93 11.03 4.13
CA THR A 317 -5.39 9.88 4.84
C THR A 317 -3.95 9.62 4.43
N ILE A 318 -3.18 9.05 5.33
CA ILE A 318 -1.76 8.84 5.14
C ILE A 318 -1.33 7.47 5.67
N ALA A 319 -0.62 6.70 4.88
CA ALA A 319 -0.09 5.38 5.25
C ALA A 319 1.09 4.95 4.38
N GLY A 320 1.78 3.91 4.82
CA GLY A 320 2.89 3.26 4.09
C GLY A 320 4.26 3.59 4.65
N GLU A 321 4.39 4.70 5.34
CA GLU A 321 5.55 5.14 6.12
C GLU A 321 5.02 5.84 7.37
N ALA A 322 5.83 5.99 8.40
CA ALA A 322 5.44 6.77 9.56
C ALA A 322 5.47 8.29 9.26
N LEU A 323 4.49 9.01 9.76
CA LEU A 323 4.31 10.44 9.53
C LEU A 323 5.20 11.28 10.43
N ASN A 324 6.01 12.16 9.83
CA ASN A 324 6.72 13.18 10.59
C ASN A 324 5.72 14.24 11.10
N PRO A 325 5.69 14.52 12.43
CA PRO A 325 4.81 15.53 13.02
C PRO A 325 4.89 16.91 12.36
N ALA A 326 6.08 17.33 11.92
CA ALA A 326 6.26 18.62 11.26
C ALA A 326 5.50 18.71 9.91
N VAL A 327 5.41 17.61 9.18
CA VAL A 327 4.62 17.54 7.92
C VAL A 327 3.13 17.69 8.23
N PHE A 328 2.65 17.01 9.27
CA PHE A 328 1.27 17.13 9.74
C PHE A 328 0.92 18.59 10.08
N GLU A 329 1.71 19.22 10.96
CA GLU A 329 1.45 20.58 11.42
C GLU A 329 1.51 21.60 10.28
N THR A 330 2.47 21.45 9.37
CA THR A 330 2.61 22.34 8.21
C THR A 330 1.42 22.19 7.27
N PHE A 331 1.04 20.96 6.91
CA PHE A 331 -0.10 20.71 6.02
C PHE A 331 -1.41 21.24 6.62
N LYS A 332 -1.67 20.94 7.90
CA LYS A 332 -2.83 21.45 8.64
C LYS A 332 -2.88 22.98 8.67
N LYS A 333 -1.72 23.63 8.92
CA LYS A 333 -1.64 25.09 8.92
C LYS A 333 -1.96 25.69 7.56
N LEU A 334 -1.48 25.07 6.47
CA LEU A 334 -1.66 25.58 5.11
C LEU A 334 -3.05 25.33 4.54
N THR A 335 -3.70 24.20 4.90
CA THR A 335 -4.95 23.74 4.28
C THR A 335 -6.15 23.71 5.24
N GLY A 336 -5.92 23.71 6.54
CA GLY A 336 -6.93 23.44 7.56
C GLY A 336 -7.28 21.95 7.70
N ILE A 337 -6.73 21.04 6.86
CA ILE A 337 -7.06 19.62 6.82
C ILE A 337 -6.08 18.84 7.71
N LYS A 338 -6.63 17.93 8.53
CA LYS A 338 -5.85 16.99 9.33
C LYS A 338 -5.46 15.77 8.50
N LEU A 339 -4.27 15.23 8.73
CA LEU A 339 -3.82 13.97 8.13
C LEU A 339 -4.18 12.82 9.06
N MET A 340 -5.01 11.91 8.58
CA MET A 340 -5.49 10.76 9.35
C MET A 340 -4.59 9.56 9.05
N GLU A 341 -3.72 9.21 10.01
CA GLU A 341 -2.73 8.16 9.82
C GLU A 341 -3.35 6.77 9.93
N GLY A 342 -2.85 5.82 9.16
CA GLY A 342 -3.22 4.41 9.20
C GLY A 342 -2.02 3.50 8.97
N PHE A 343 -2.04 2.36 9.63
CA PHE A 343 -1.01 1.33 9.55
C PHE A 343 -1.61 -0.01 9.16
N GLY A 344 -0.85 -0.74 8.39
CA GLY A 344 -1.07 -2.13 8.02
C GLY A 344 0.07 -2.60 7.12
N GLN A 345 -0.04 -3.81 6.63
CA GLN A 345 0.98 -4.47 5.84
C GLN A 345 0.37 -5.00 4.54
N THR A 346 1.20 -5.55 3.65
CA THR A 346 0.68 -6.31 2.50
C THR A 346 -0.09 -7.55 2.96
N GLU A 347 0.30 -8.11 4.09
CA GLU A 347 -0.31 -9.26 4.75
C GLU A 347 -1.67 -8.96 5.41
N THR A 348 -2.03 -7.68 5.58
CA THR A 348 -3.26 -7.25 6.25
C THR A 348 -4.03 -6.21 5.44
N THR A 349 -5.21 -5.83 5.88
CA THR A 349 -5.79 -4.53 5.59
C THR A 349 -5.40 -3.54 6.70
N LEU A 350 -6.16 -2.47 6.88
CA LEU A 350 -5.93 -1.46 7.92
C LEU A 350 -6.05 -2.08 9.32
N THR A 351 -4.96 -2.10 10.09
CA THR A 351 -4.92 -2.71 11.44
C THR A 351 -4.96 -1.69 12.57
N ILE A 352 -4.37 -0.54 12.36
CA ILE A 352 -4.31 0.57 13.32
C ILE A 352 -4.60 1.85 12.55
N ALA A 353 -5.44 2.72 13.07
CA ALA A 353 -5.77 3.96 12.36
C ALA A 353 -6.34 5.05 13.27
N THR A 354 -6.23 6.28 12.78
CA THR A 354 -6.98 7.43 13.28
C THR A 354 -8.27 7.55 12.49
N MET A 355 -9.41 7.29 13.13
CA MET A 355 -10.74 7.31 12.50
C MET A 355 -11.34 8.73 12.51
N PRO A 356 -12.38 9.05 11.69
CA PRO A 356 -12.94 10.39 11.59
C PRO A 356 -13.44 11.00 12.89
N TRP A 357 -13.89 10.16 13.83
CA TRP A 357 -14.37 10.58 15.16
C TRP A 357 -13.27 10.75 16.21
N MET A 358 -12.00 10.56 15.82
CA MET A 358 -10.85 10.69 16.71
C MET A 358 -10.08 11.97 16.44
N GLU A 359 -9.42 12.50 17.49
CA GLU A 359 -8.43 13.55 17.31
C GLU A 359 -7.07 12.93 16.99
N PRO A 360 -6.45 13.24 15.83
CA PRO A 360 -5.14 12.70 15.50
C PRO A 360 -4.06 13.23 16.43
N LYS A 361 -3.18 12.35 16.88
CA LYS A 361 -1.93 12.70 17.56
C LYS A 361 -0.80 12.63 16.52
N PRO A 362 -0.19 13.75 16.11
CA PRO A 362 0.81 13.78 15.03
C PRO A 362 1.98 12.80 15.27
N GLY A 363 2.18 11.87 14.35
CA GLY A 363 3.19 10.80 14.43
C GLY A 363 2.71 9.51 15.10
N SER A 364 1.47 9.47 15.60
CA SER A 364 0.83 8.23 16.05
C SER A 364 0.05 7.58 14.91
N MET A 365 0.13 6.26 14.82
CA MET A 365 -0.67 5.46 13.89
C MET A 365 -2.17 5.46 14.22
N GLY A 366 -2.57 5.90 15.41
CA GLY A 366 -3.95 5.84 15.91
C GLY A 366 -4.22 4.68 16.87
N LEU A 367 -5.45 4.20 16.88
CA LEU A 367 -5.92 3.09 17.73
C LEU A 367 -6.11 1.80 16.92
N PRO A 368 -6.05 0.63 17.57
CA PRO A 368 -6.39 -0.64 16.93
C PRO A 368 -7.77 -0.62 16.27
N ASN A 369 -7.83 -1.13 15.05
CA ASN A 369 -9.08 -1.39 14.34
C ASN A 369 -9.73 -2.66 14.93
N PRO A 370 -11.00 -2.61 15.36
CA PRO A 370 -11.67 -3.75 15.99
C PRO A 370 -11.87 -4.98 15.07
N GLN A 371 -11.61 -4.85 13.78
CA GLN A 371 -11.55 -5.99 12.86
C GLN A 371 -10.42 -6.97 13.23
N TYR A 372 -9.38 -6.46 13.90
CA TYR A 372 -8.21 -7.21 14.34
C TYR A 372 -8.05 -7.15 15.86
N ASP A 373 -7.70 -8.27 16.46
CA ASP A 373 -7.31 -8.34 17.88
C ASP A 373 -5.81 -8.00 17.98
N VAL A 374 -5.49 -6.70 17.90
CA VAL A 374 -4.11 -6.17 17.91
C VAL A 374 -3.61 -6.05 19.33
N ASP A 375 -2.39 -6.52 19.59
CA ASP A 375 -1.70 -6.38 20.87
C ASP A 375 -0.23 -6.01 20.66
N LEU A 376 0.39 -5.49 21.72
CA LEU A 376 1.84 -5.28 21.82
C LEU A 376 2.41 -6.25 22.83
N ILE A 377 3.35 -7.10 22.42
CA ILE A 377 3.94 -8.10 23.31
C ILE A 377 5.45 -7.95 23.44
N ASP A 378 5.95 -8.32 24.62
CA ASP A 378 7.38 -8.41 24.91
C ASP A 378 8.01 -9.70 24.33
N HIS A 379 9.29 -9.91 24.59
CA HIS A 379 10.03 -11.10 24.15
C HIS A 379 9.61 -12.42 24.85
N GLU A 380 8.84 -12.32 25.94
CA GLU A 380 8.27 -13.47 26.66
C GLU A 380 6.80 -13.72 26.23
N GLY A 381 6.28 -12.93 25.26
CA GLY A 381 4.91 -13.06 24.75
C GLY A 381 3.83 -12.43 25.63
N ARG A 382 4.21 -11.62 26.62
CA ARG A 382 3.28 -10.91 27.52
C ARG A 382 2.92 -9.55 26.94
N SER A 383 1.67 -9.14 27.10
CA SER A 383 1.23 -7.78 26.74
C SER A 383 2.01 -6.73 27.53
N VAL A 384 2.45 -5.68 26.85
CA VAL A 384 3.21 -4.58 27.45
C VAL A 384 2.28 -3.48 27.99
N GLU A 385 2.75 -2.77 29.02
CA GLU A 385 2.03 -1.62 29.57
C GLU A 385 2.24 -0.33 28.74
N ALA A 386 1.48 0.73 29.07
CA ALA A 386 1.67 2.04 28.45
C ALA A 386 3.09 2.57 28.68
N GLY A 387 3.71 3.14 27.64
CA GLY A 387 5.11 3.61 27.65
C GLY A 387 6.15 2.53 27.32
N GLU A 388 5.78 1.25 27.32
CA GLU A 388 6.69 0.15 26.98
C GLU A 388 6.63 -0.20 25.50
N GLN A 389 7.75 -0.62 24.95
CA GLN A 389 7.86 -1.10 23.55
C GLN A 389 7.54 -2.59 23.48
N GLY A 390 6.70 -2.95 22.50
CA GLY A 390 6.37 -4.32 22.17
C GLY A 390 6.29 -4.55 20.66
N GLN A 391 6.37 -5.82 20.26
CA GLN A 391 6.09 -6.21 18.90
C GLN A 391 4.58 -6.15 18.65
N ILE A 392 4.18 -5.55 17.55
CA ILE A 392 2.78 -5.55 17.10
C ILE A 392 2.43 -6.96 16.65
N VAL A 393 1.40 -7.53 17.25
CA VAL A 393 0.86 -8.84 16.90
C VAL A 393 -0.64 -8.78 16.67
N ILE A 394 -1.16 -9.75 15.94
CA ILE A 394 -2.59 -9.96 15.76
C ILE A 394 -2.92 -11.32 16.35
N ARG A 395 -3.80 -11.35 17.37
CA ARG A 395 -4.28 -12.59 17.96
C ARG A 395 -5.35 -13.20 17.07
N THR A 396 -5.19 -14.48 16.74
CA THR A 396 -6.08 -15.21 15.83
C THR A 396 -6.74 -16.43 16.47
N SER A 397 -6.70 -16.54 17.79
CA SER A 397 -7.31 -17.64 18.54
C SER A 397 -8.83 -17.76 18.35
N LYS A 398 -9.50 -16.64 18.00
CA LYS A 398 -10.94 -16.59 17.66
C LYS A 398 -11.25 -16.87 16.19
N GLY A 399 -10.24 -17.19 15.39
CA GLY A 399 -10.30 -17.39 13.94
C GLY A 399 -9.48 -16.34 13.17
N LYS A 400 -9.26 -16.60 11.88
CA LYS A 400 -8.56 -15.67 10.98
C LYS A 400 -9.41 -14.41 10.76
N PRO A 401 -8.93 -13.19 11.12
CA PRO A 401 -9.66 -11.96 10.83
C PRO A 401 -9.81 -11.74 9.32
N LEU A 402 -10.89 -11.08 8.90
CA LEU A 402 -11.04 -10.61 7.53
C LEU A 402 -9.88 -9.67 7.17
N GLY A 403 -9.35 -9.84 5.96
CA GLY A 403 -8.25 -9.03 5.48
C GLY A 403 -6.86 -9.45 5.95
N LEU A 404 -6.73 -10.41 6.87
CA LEU A 404 -5.46 -11.06 7.13
C LEU A 404 -5.15 -12.04 5.99
N PHE A 405 -3.92 -12.06 5.50
CA PHE A 405 -3.50 -12.93 4.42
C PHE A 405 -3.78 -14.42 4.73
N LYS A 406 -3.84 -15.23 3.70
CA LYS A 406 -4.05 -16.68 3.86
C LYS A 406 -2.76 -17.37 4.27
N GLU A 407 -1.68 -17.10 3.53
CA GLU A 407 -0.36 -17.71 3.70
C GLU A 407 0.68 -16.95 2.87
N TYR A 408 1.95 -17.21 3.13
CA TYR A 408 2.98 -17.02 2.12
C TYR A 408 2.92 -18.21 1.17
N TYR A 409 2.50 -17.96 -0.07
CA TYR A 409 2.21 -19.01 -1.05
C TYR A 409 3.43 -19.88 -1.31
N ARG A 410 3.26 -21.21 -1.20
CA ARG A 410 4.32 -22.22 -1.33
C ARG A 410 5.50 -22.06 -0.37
N ASP A 411 5.30 -21.38 0.76
CA ASP A 411 6.32 -21.18 1.78
C ASP A 411 5.71 -21.40 3.18
N ALA A 412 5.46 -22.67 3.48
CA ALA A 412 4.84 -23.07 4.75
C ALA A 412 5.73 -22.77 5.96
N GLU A 413 7.06 -22.86 5.80
CA GLU A 413 8.04 -22.56 6.86
C GLU A 413 7.94 -21.08 7.25
N ARG A 414 8.04 -20.18 6.28
CA ARG A 414 7.90 -18.74 6.52
C ARG A 414 6.51 -18.35 7.01
N THR A 415 5.46 -19.05 6.55
CA THR A 415 4.11 -18.84 7.07
C THR A 415 4.06 -19.21 8.55
N HIS A 416 4.65 -20.34 8.94
CA HIS A 416 4.72 -20.77 10.33
C HIS A 416 5.60 -19.85 11.19
N GLU A 417 6.73 -19.35 10.67
CA GLU A 417 7.57 -18.37 11.37
C GLU A 417 6.81 -17.07 11.71
N ALA A 418 5.99 -16.60 10.76
CA ALA A 418 5.23 -15.37 10.94
C ALA A 418 3.89 -15.56 11.66
N TRP A 419 3.31 -16.76 11.59
CA TRP A 419 1.98 -17.03 12.13
C TRP A 419 1.92 -18.43 12.77
N HIS A 420 2.01 -18.47 14.09
CA HIS A 420 1.97 -19.71 14.89
C HIS A 420 1.33 -19.45 16.25
N ASP A 421 0.92 -20.49 16.95
CA ASP A 421 0.32 -20.45 18.29
C ASP A 421 -0.88 -19.48 18.41
N GLY A 422 -1.65 -19.30 17.31
CA GLY A 422 -2.78 -18.39 17.29
C GLY A 422 -2.39 -16.91 17.29
N ILE A 423 -1.16 -16.58 16.89
CA ILE A 423 -0.62 -15.21 16.84
C ILE A 423 0.07 -14.99 15.49
N TYR A 424 -0.31 -13.91 14.79
CA TYR A 424 0.44 -13.39 13.67
C TYR A 424 1.39 -12.28 14.13
N TYR A 425 2.67 -12.47 13.89
CA TYR A 425 3.77 -11.57 14.25
C TYR A 425 4.06 -10.65 13.06
N THR A 426 3.76 -9.36 13.20
CA THR A 426 3.94 -8.40 12.10
C THR A 426 5.41 -8.11 11.78
N GLY A 427 6.30 -8.34 12.73
CA GLY A 427 7.71 -7.94 12.66
C GLY A 427 7.91 -6.43 12.86
N ASP A 428 6.87 -5.69 13.20
CA ASP A 428 6.93 -4.26 13.52
C ASP A 428 6.86 -4.04 15.04
N VAL A 429 7.55 -3.01 15.53
CA VAL A 429 7.61 -2.63 16.96
C VAL A 429 6.95 -1.29 17.15
N ALA A 430 6.15 -1.17 18.19
CA ALA A 430 5.50 0.06 18.61
C ALA A 430 5.51 0.19 20.15
N TRP A 431 5.11 1.35 20.63
CA TRP A 431 4.70 1.55 22.02
C TRP A 431 3.30 2.20 22.05
N LYS A 432 2.56 2.07 23.13
CA LYS A 432 1.26 2.71 23.31
C LYS A 432 1.33 3.77 24.40
N ASP A 433 0.62 4.87 24.23
CA ASP A 433 0.45 5.87 25.26
C ASP A 433 -0.69 5.53 26.25
N GLU A 434 -0.94 6.38 27.22
CA GLU A 434 -1.98 6.17 28.24
C GLU A 434 -3.40 6.16 27.66
N ASP A 435 -3.61 6.83 26.50
CA ASP A 435 -4.89 6.82 25.78
C ASP A 435 -5.01 5.64 24.82
N GLY A 436 -4.00 4.78 24.74
CA GLY A 436 -3.97 3.58 23.88
C GLY A 436 -3.53 3.82 22.45
N TYR A 437 -3.15 5.07 22.07
CA TYR A 437 -2.60 5.34 20.74
C TYR A 437 -1.25 4.66 20.57
N LEU A 438 -1.03 4.08 19.38
CA LEU A 438 0.20 3.35 19.06
C LEU A 438 1.16 4.24 18.25
N TRP A 439 2.43 4.14 18.61
CA TRP A 439 3.53 4.92 18.04
C TRP A 439 4.55 3.97 17.43
N PHE A 440 4.80 4.12 16.14
CA PHE A 440 5.73 3.25 15.42
C PHE A 440 7.18 3.49 15.86
N VAL A 441 7.91 2.41 16.16
CA VAL A 441 9.34 2.45 16.53
C VAL A 441 10.22 2.04 15.36
N GLY A 442 9.89 0.95 14.69
CA GLY A 442 10.64 0.39 13.57
C GLY A 442 10.34 -1.08 13.34
N ARG A 443 11.05 -1.67 12.37
CA ARG A 443 11.08 -3.11 12.22
C ARG A 443 11.84 -3.74 13.40
N ALA A 444 11.44 -4.91 13.83
CA ALA A 444 12.08 -5.61 14.95
C ALA A 444 13.58 -5.89 14.70
N ASP A 445 13.93 -6.14 13.44
CA ASP A 445 15.30 -6.36 12.94
C ASP A 445 16.09 -5.07 12.70
N ASP A 446 15.43 -3.89 12.64
CA ASP A 446 16.06 -2.58 12.47
C ASP A 446 16.24 -1.82 13.79
N VAL A 447 15.59 -2.24 14.89
CA VAL A 447 15.72 -1.60 16.21
C VAL A 447 17.16 -1.71 16.72
N ILE A 448 17.77 -0.57 17.02
CA ILE A 448 19.17 -0.46 17.46
C ILE A 448 19.27 -0.70 18.95
N LYS A 449 20.12 -1.65 19.36
CA LYS A 449 20.37 -1.97 20.79
C LYS A 449 21.69 -1.31 21.22
N SER A 450 21.60 -0.14 21.84
CA SER A 450 22.76 0.66 22.25
C SER A 450 22.77 0.89 23.77
N SER A 451 23.79 0.37 24.46
CA SER A 451 23.93 0.54 25.92
C SER A 451 22.65 0.18 26.72
N GLY A 452 21.94 -0.87 26.31
CA GLY A 452 20.67 -1.30 26.92
C GLY A 452 19.42 -0.55 26.45
N TYR A 453 19.57 0.53 25.69
CA TYR A 453 18.44 1.23 25.07
C TYR A 453 18.03 0.56 23.75
N ARG A 454 16.73 0.59 23.48
CA ARG A 454 16.15 0.23 22.19
C ARG A 454 15.80 1.51 21.45
N ILE A 455 16.53 1.80 20.37
CA ILE A 455 16.40 3.04 19.59
C ILE A 455 15.73 2.70 18.27
N GLY A 456 14.56 3.30 18.02
CA GLY A 456 13.87 3.16 16.74
C GLY A 456 14.52 4.03 15.67
N PRO A 457 14.84 3.48 14.49
CA PRO A 457 15.38 4.27 13.39
C PRO A 457 14.53 5.46 13.01
N PHE A 458 13.21 5.26 12.93
CA PHE A 458 12.27 6.29 12.49
C PHE A 458 12.31 7.56 13.34
N GLU A 459 12.42 7.43 14.65
CA GLU A 459 12.45 8.59 15.57
C GLU A 459 13.67 9.48 15.32
N VAL A 460 14.82 8.86 15.05
CA VAL A 460 16.06 9.58 14.73
C VAL A 460 15.99 10.18 13.32
N GLU A 461 15.43 9.45 12.36
CA GLU A 461 15.17 9.96 11.00
C GLU A 461 14.26 11.19 11.05
N SER A 462 13.16 11.10 11.80
CA SER A 462 12.22 12.22 11.98
C SER A 462 12.91 13.45 12.57
N ALA A 463 13.76 13.27 13.57
CA ALA A 463 14.51 14.37 14.16
C ALA A 463 15.48 15.01 13.15
N LEU A 464 16.27 14.20 12.42
CA LEU A 464 17.20 14.69 11.41
C LEU A 464 16.51 15.45 10.28
N MET A 465 15.36 14.96 9.82
CA MET A 465 14.60 15.55 8.72
C MET A 465 13.98 16.91 9.06
N THR A 466 13.97 17.34 10.31
CA THR A 466 13.61 18.72 10.69
C THR A 466 14.74 19.72 10.45
N HIS A 467 15.95 19.24 10.15
CA HIS A 467 17.10 20.11 9.85
C HIS A 467 17.15 20.45 8.35
N PRO A 468 17.34 21.73 7.97
CA PRO A 468 17.30 22.16 6.56
C PRO A 468 18.38 21.54 5.65
N ALA A 469 19.46 21.02 6.24
CA ALA A 469 20.50 20.32 5.50
C ALA A 469 20.07 18.92 5.01
N VAL A 470 19.04 18.30 5.60
CA VAL A 470 18.67 16.90 5.36
C VAL A 470 17.51 16.81 4.39
N VAL A 471 17.74 16.22 3.23
CA VAL A 471 16.69 15.88 2.26
C VAL A 471 16.09 14.52 2.59
N GLU A 472 16.96 13.55 2.85
CA GLU A 472 16.60 12.17 3.15
C GLU A 472 17.68 11.54 4.02
N CYS A 473 17.30 10.64 4.90
CA CYS A 473 18.27 9.91 5.70
C CYS A 473 17.79 8.49 6.01
N ALA A 474 18.75 7.62 6.29
CA ALA A 474 18.53 6.28 6.79
C ALA A 474 19.32 6.06 8.08
N ILE A 475 18.66 5.50 9.08
CA ILE A 475 19.26 5.18 10.36
C ILE A 475 19.47 3.67 10.47
N THR A 476 20.70 3.29 10.81
CA THR A 476 21.11 1.89 11.04
C THR A 476 21.94 1.77 12.31
N GLY A 477 22.00 0.57 12.87
CA GLY A 477 22.94 0.24 13.95
C GLY A 477 24.26 -0.28 13.39
N VAL A 478 25.37 0.27 13.84
CA VAL A 478 26.71 -0.28 13.54
C VAL A 478 27.35 -0.83 14.82
N PRO A 479 28.16 -1.91 14.74
CA PRO A 479 28.80 -2.50 15.92
C PRO A 479 29.67 -1.50 16.68
N ASP A 480 29.65 -1.59 18.02
CA ASP A 480 30.51 -0.83 18.93
C ASP A 480 30.92 -1.73 20.11
N GLU A 481 32.21 -1.78 20.40
CA GLU A 481 32.80 -2.71 21.41
C GLU A 481 32.25 -2.48 22.82
N ILE A 482 31.88 -1.23 23.16
CA ILE A 482 31.42 -0.87 24.50
C ILE A 482 29.90 -0.90 24.59
N ARG A 483 29.19 -0.47 23.53
CA ARG A 483 27.74 -0.25 23.54
C ARG A 483 26.94 -1.34 22.84
N GLY A 484 27.60 -2.34 22.29
CA GLY A 484 27.01 -3.34 21.39
C GLY A 484 26.76 -2.76 20.00
N GLN A 485 25.94 -1.73 19.92
CA GLN A 485 25.71 -0.93 18.69
C GLN A 485 25.71 0.56 19.01
N VAL A 486 26.01 1.38 17.99
CA VAL A 486 25.76 2.81 17.98
C VAL A 486 24.93 3.21 16.77
N VAL A 487 24.23 4.33 16.90
CA VAL A 487 23.40 4.86 15.82
C VAL A 487 24.29 5.45 14.74
N LYS A 488 24.09 4.98 13.50
CA LYS A 488 24.64 5.56 12.27
C LYS A 488 23.54 6.22 11.47
N ALA A 489 23.81 7.43 10.95
CA ALA A 489 22.97 8.12 9.99
C ALA A 489 23.66 8.21 8.63
N THR A 490 23.02 7.68 7.59
CA THR A 490 23.41 7.85 6.18
C THR A 490 22.49 8.93 5.60
N ILE A 491 23.05 10.06 5.15
CA ILE A 491 22.30 11.30 4.89
C ILE A 491 22.53 11.79 3.47
N VAL A 492 21.45 12.13 2.77
CA VAL A 492 21.46 12.90 1.52
C VAL A 492 21.27 14.37 1.86
N LEU A 493 22.25 15.19 1.53
CA LEU A 493 22.22 16.63 1.80
C LEU A 493 21.44 17.43 0.76
N SER A 494 20.79 18.50 1.20
CA SER A 494 20.22 19.51 0.31
C SER A 494 21.32 20.22 -0.47
N LYS A 495 20.98 20.74 -1.66
CA LYS A 495 21.94 21.39 -2.58
C LYS A 495 22.73 22.48 -1.88
N ASP A 496 22.08 23.27 -1.03
CA ASP A 496 22.69 24.42 -0.34
C ASP A 496 23.71 24.02 0.74
N TYR A 497 23.65 22.76 1.20
CA TYR A 497 24.51 22.23 2.25
C TYR A 497 25.59 21.26 1.75
N LYS A 498 25.56 20.84 0.48
CA LYS A 498 26.57 19.91 -0.06
C LYS A 498 28.01 20.40 0.12
N ALA A 499 28.24 21.71 -0.07
CA ALA A 499 29.56 22.33 0.12
C ALA A 499 30.02 22.37 1.58
N ARG A 500 29.11 22.17 2.54
CA ARG A 500 29.38 22.15 3.98
C ARG A 500 29.58 20.75 4.53
N ALA A 501 29.56 19.71 3.68
CA ALA A 501 29.75 18.32 4.09
C ALA A 501 31.11 18.15 4.80
N GLY A 502 31.10 17.94 6.11
CA GLY A 502 32.31 17.83 6.93
C GLY A 502 32.01 17.78 8.42
N GLU A 503 33.06 17.80 9.23
CA GLU A 503 32.96 17.64 10.70
C GLU A 503 32.08 18.69 11.39
N GLU A 504 32.06 19.92 10.90
CA GLU A 504 31.21 20.98 11.47
C GLU A 504 29.72 20.64 11.31
N LEU A 505 29.30 20.24 10.10
CA LEU A 505 27.91 19.87 9.84
C LEU A 505 27.53 18.58 10.58
N ILE A 506 28.45 17.61 10.71
CA ILE A 506 28.24 16.41 11.53
C ILE A 506 27.91 16.81 12.99
N LYS A 507 28.69 17.69 13.60
CA LYS A 507 28.44 18.17 14.97
C LYS A 507 27.14 18.95 15.09
N GLU A 508 26.82 19.77 14.08
CA GLU A 508 25.55 20.50 14.01
C GLU A 508 24.34 19.55 14.02
N LEU A 509 24.37 18.53 13.15
CA LEU A 509 23.31 17.50 13.04
C LEU A 509 23.19 16.65 14.32
N GLN A 510 24.32 16.24 14.90
CA GLN A 510 24.34 15.52 16.19
C GLN A 510 23.70 16.34 17.32
N ASN A 511 24.05 17.63 17.40
CA ASN A 511 23.50 18.53 18.40
C ASN A 511 22.01 18.83 18.14
N HIS A 512 21.60 18.90 16.87
CA HIS A 512 20.20 19.05 16.50
C HIS A 512 19.38 17.87 17.02
N VAL A 513 19.81 16.61 16.76
CA VAL A 513 19.12 15.42 17.26
C VAL A 513 19.03 15.40 18.78
N LYS A 514 20.11 15.76 19.51
CA LYS A 514 20.12 15.85 20.98
C LYS A 514 19.12 16.88 21.54
N LYS A 515 18.78 17.90 20.76
CA LYS A 515 17.80 18.93 21.18
C LYS A 515 16.37 18.53 20.86
N VAL A 516 16.17 17.78 19.77
CA VAL A 516 14.84 17.43 19.25
C VAL A 516 14.31 16.15 19.89
N THR A 517 15.22 15.23 20.27
CA THR A 517 14.87 13.95 20.91
C THR A 517 15.78 13.66 22.09
N ALA A 518 15.65 12.47 22.70
CA ALA A 518 16.49 12.11 23.86
C ALA A 518 17.98 12.04 23.50
N PRO A 519 18.88 12.62 24.32
CA PRO A 519 20.30 12.75 23.98
C PRO A 519 21.02 11.45 23.61
N TYR A 520 20.60 10.30 24.18
CA TYR A 520 21.23 9.00 23.88
C TYR A 520 20.95 8.49 22.46
N LYS A 521 19.96 9.07 21.76
CA LYS A 521 19.52 8.65 20.40
C LYS A 521 20.34 9.28 19.28
N TYR A 522 21.20 10.27 19.55
CA TYR A 522 21.91 10.97 18.50
C TYR A 522 22.85 10.02 17.70
N PRO A 523 22.96 10.21 16.37
CA PRO A 523 23.85 9.39 15.56
C PRO A 523 25.31 9.70 15.90
N ARG A 524 26.06 8.67 16.32
CA ARG A 524 27.49 8.79 16.62
C ARG A 524 28.31 8.76 15.36
N VAL A 525 27.81 8.07 14.33
CA VAL A 525 28.40 7.99 13.01
C VAL A 525 27.45 8.68 12.02
N ILE A 526 27.97 9.59 11.22
CA ILE A 526 27.23 10.24 10.12
C ILE A 526 28.04 10.09 8.86
N GLU A 527 27.39 9.62 7.80
CA GLU A 527 27.92 9.49 6.46
C GLU A 527 27.04 10.28 5.48
N PHE A 528 27.66 11.09 4.62
CA PHE A 528 26.97 11.80 3.56
C PHE A 528 27.09 11.04 2.24
N VAL A 529 25.96 10.85 1.57
CA VAL A 529 25.86 10.12 0.30
C VAL A 529 25.09 10.93 -0.73
N GLU A 530 25.27 10.60 -2.01
CA GLU A 530 24.49 11.25 -3.08
C GLU A 530 23.05 10.71 -3.14
N GLU A 531 22.86 9.40 -2.87
CA GLU A 531 21.55 8.74 -2.84
C GLU A 531 21.54 7.58 -1.87
N LEU A 532 20.36 7.22 -1.37
CA LEU A 532 20.14 6.03 -0.53
C LEU A 532 19.72 4.84 -1.40
N PRO A 533 20.15 3.61 -1.05
CA PRO A 533 19.67 2.41 -1.73
C PRO A 533 18.18 2.21 -1.44
N LYS A 534 17.41 1.97 -2.51
CA LYS A 534 15.96 1.84 -2.44
C LYS A 534 15.47 0.57 -3.13
N THR A 535 14.35 0.08 -2.66
CA THR A 535 13.57 -0.93 -3.38
C THR A 535 12.94 -0.31 -4.62
N ILE A 536 12.44 -1.14 -5.53
CA ILE A 536 11.65 -0.68 -6.69
C ILE A 536 10.43 0.17 -6.26
N SER A 537 9.92 -0.05 -5.04
CA SER A 537 8.82 0.74 -4.46
C SER A 537 9.25 2.06 -3.80
N GLY A 538 10.53 2.39 -3.83
CA GLY A 538 11.08 3.62 -3.23
C GLY A 538 11.39 3.53 -1.73
N LYS A 539 11.20 2.36 -1.09
CA LYS A 539 11.54 2.16 0.33
C LYS A 539 13.05 1.99 0.50
N ILE A 540 13.60 2.60 1.55
CA ILE A 540 15.03 2.51 1.88
C ILE A 540 15.40 1.07 2.23
N ARG A 541 16.48 0.56 1.62
CA ARG A 541 17.03 -0.78 1.86
C ARG A 541 18.10 -0.75 2.95
N ARG A 542 17.68 -0.68 4.23
CA ARG A 542 18.63 -0.64 5.37
C ARG A 542 19.54 -1.86 5.44
N VAL A 543 19.08 -3.01 4.97
CA VAL A 543 19.91 -4.23 4.88
C VAL A 543 21.14 -3.97 4.01
N GLU A 544 20.98 -3.35 2.85
CA GLU A 544 22.08 -3.03 1.94
C GLU A 544 23.06 -2.02 2.54
N ILE A 545 22.56 -1.03 3.29
CA ILE A 545 23.41 -0.10 4.04
C ILE A 545 24.24 -0.87 5.07
N ARG A 546 23.61 -1.74 5.86
CA ARG A 546 24.32 -2.58 6.86
C ARG A 546 25.34 -3.54 6.25
N GLU A 547 25.07 -4.07 5.05
CA GLU A 547 26.01 -4.94 4.33
C GLU A 547 27.23 -4.17 3.83
N ASN A 548 27.04 -2.96 3.37
CA ASN A 548 28.11 -2.07 2.95
C ASN A 548 28.99 -1.64 4.14
N ASP A 549 28.40 -1.46 5.33
CA ASP A 549 29.12 -1.14 6.56
C ASP A 549 30.02 -2.29 7.08
N LYS A 550 29.78 -3.53 6.63
CA LYS A 550 30.59 -4.72 6.99
C LYS A 550 31.79 -4.96 6.06
N LYS A 551 31.82 -4.28 4.92
CA LYS A 551 32.92 -4.36 3.94
C LYS A 551 34.01 -3.35 4.28
#